data_b9a9d4f9d0f576605bf22ba67457b4f1
#
_entry.id   b9a9d4f9d0f576605bf22ba67457b4f1
#
_cell.length_a   1.000
_cell.length_b   1.000
_cell.length_c   1.000
_cell.angle_alpha   90.00
_cell.angle_beta   90.00
_cell.angle_gamma   90.00
#
_symmetry.space_group_name_H-M   'P 1'
#
loop_
_entity.id
_entity.type
_entity.pdbx_description
1 polymer ?
#
loop_
_entity_poly.entity_id
_entity_poly.type
_entity_poly.pdbx_seq_one_letter_code
_entity_poly.pdbx_strand_id
1 'polypeptide(L)'
;MAGLTHDLGHVITPDQPERHARSGSHFVAGVLGPRVAGLVDLHVTAKRYLVTIDPQYRTRLSNVSRQTLAVQGDMLGPGDRAEFVAGPLWREALALRRADDMAKTAGLRIGPLHQWRSTLDEVAHRFGIIAG
;
A
#
# COMPACT_ATOMS: atom_id res chain seq x y z
N MET A 1 -2.15 9.12 -4.27
CA MET A 1 -3.37 8.69 -3.57
C MET A 1 -3.16 7.38 -2.83
N ALA A 2 -2.71 6.31 -3.48
CA ALA A 2 -2.47 5.03 -2.79
C ALA A 2 -1.57 5.17 -1.53
N GLY A 3 -0.58 6.07 -1.55
CA GLY A 3 0.27 6.34 -0.38
C GLY A 3 -0.46 6.91 0.85
N LEU A 4 -1.60 7.58 0.65
CA LEU A 4 -2.42 8.08 1.75
C LEU A 4 -3.44 7.06 2.28
N THR A 5 -3.78 6.07 1.47
CA THR A 5 -4.91 5.17 1.74
C THR A 5 -4.53 3.70 1.88
N HIS A 6 -3.25 3.34 1.68
CA HIS A 6 -2.83 1.93 1.65
C HIS A 6 -3.05 1.20 2.99
N ASP A 7 -3.01 1.91 4.11
CA ASP A 7 -3.25 1.37 5.45
C ASP A 7 -4.69 1.58 5.96
N LEU A 8 -5.60 2.13 5.13
CA LEU A 8 -6.98 2.39 5.54
C LEU A 8 -7.71 1.13 6.01
N GLY A 9 -7.35 -0.02 5.47
CA GLY A 9 -7.90 -1.31 5.89
C GLY A 9 -7.68 -1.64 7.36
N HIS A 10 -6.63 -1.12 8.01
CA HIS A 10 -6.44 -1.28 9.45
C HIS A 10 -7.51 -0.55 10.28
N VAL A 11 -8.08 0.52 9.74
CA VAL A 11 -9.20 1.24 10.38
C VAL A 11 -10.53 0.52 10.13
N ILE A 12 -10.70 -0.07 8.95
CA ILE A 12 -11.94 -0.73 8.54
C ILE A 12 -12.08 -2.12 9.18
N THR A 13 -10.98 -2.87 9.27
CA THR A 13 -10.93 -4.24 9.81
C THR A 13 -9.78 -4.36 10.83
N PRO A 14 -9.87 -3.70 12.01
CA PRO A 14 -8.77 -3.66 12.95
C PRO A 14 -8.39 -5.04 13.51
N ASP A 15 -9.35 -5.95 13.59
CA ASP A 15 -9.16 -7.30 14.13
C ASP A 15 -8.61 -8.31 13.10
N GLN A 16 -8.38 -7.89 11.85
CA GLN A 16 -7.91 -8.74 10.76
C GLN A 16 -6.73 -8.10 10.00
N PRO A 17 -5.58 -7.94 10.65
CA PRO A 17 -4.44 -7.22 10.06
C PRO A 17 -3.89 -7.89 8.79
N GLU A 18 -4.10 -9.19 8.61
CA GLU A 18 -3.71 -9.92 7.39
C GLU A 18 -4.55 -9.57 6.16
N ARG A 19 -5.76 -9.03 6.38
CA ARG A 19 -6.71 -8.68 5.31
C ARG A 19 -6.82 -7.18 5.03
N HIS A 20 -6.09 -6.34 5.79
CA HIS A 20 -6.25 -4.88 5.69
C HIS A 20 -6.02 -4.34 4.26
N ALA A 21 -5.08 -4.89 3.51
CA ALA A 21 -4.82 -4.47 2.13
C ALA A 21 -6.06 -4.67 1.24
N ARG A 22 -6.68 -5.83 1.31
CA ARG A 22 -7.89 -6.15 0.54
C ARG A 22 -9.09 -5.35 1.00
N SER A 23 -9.29 -5.18 2.30
CA SER A 23 -10.38 -4.37 2.85
C SER A 23 -10.23 -2.90 2.46
N GLY A 24 -9.03 -2.34 2.58
CA GLY A 24 -8.71 -0.98 2.15
C GLY A 24 -8.89 -0.79 0.65
N SER A 25 -8.41 -1.73 -0.17
CA SER A 25 -8.57 -1.72 -1.62
C SER A 25 -10.05 -1.68 -2.02
N HIS A 26 -10.86 -2.55 -1.43
CA HIS A 26 -12.30 -2.60 -1.73
C HIS A 26 -13.00 -1.29 -1.39
N PHE A 27 -12.67 -0.69 -0.25
CA PHE A 27 -13.24 0.60 0.15
C PHE A 27 -12.84 1.72 -0.81
N VAL A 28 -11.57 1.82 -1.18
CA VAL A 28 -11.10 2.92 -2.04
C VAL A 28 -11.46 2.75 -3.52
N ALA A 29 -11.82 1.54 -3.96
CA ALA A 29 -12.21 1.28 -5.35
C ALA A 29 -13.35 2.18 -5.81
N GLY A 30 -14.37 2.35 -4.95
CA GLY A 30 -15.52 3.21 -5.22
C GLY A 30 -15.22 4.72 -5.12
N VAL A 31 -14.11 5.10 -4.48
CA VAL A 31 -13.79 6.52 -4.20
C VAL A 31 -12.63 7.03 -5.06
N LEU A 32 -11.60 6.22 -5.28
CA LEU A 32 -10.37 6.64 -5.93
C LEU A 32 -10.06 5.85 -7.21
N GLY A 33 -10.96 4.95 -7.59
CA GLY A 33 -10.88 4.18 -8.82
C GLY A 33 -10.00 2.91 -8.72
N PRO A 34 -10.09 2.05 -9.75
CA PRO A 34 -9.53 0.70 -9.72
C PRO A 34 -8.00 0.67 -9.67
N ARG A 35 -7.32 1.66 -10.25
CA ARG A 35 -5.84 1.72 -10.23
C ARG A 35 -5.32 1.97 -8.82
N VAL A 36 -5.91 2.91 -8.07
CA VAL A 36 -5.52 3.18 -6.67
C VAL A 36 -5.85 1.98 -5.80
N ALA A 37 -7.02 1.39 -5.98
CA ALA A 37 -7.44 0.18 -5.29
C ALA A 37 -6.44 -0.98 -5.53
N GLY A 38 -6.03 -1.22 -6.76
CA GLY A 38 -5.04 -2.24 -7.09
C GLY A 38 -3.68 -2.02 -6.41
N LEU A 39 -3.22 -0.78 -6.30
CA LEU A 39 -2.00 -0.45 -5.58
C LEU A 39 -2.14 -0.68 -4.06
N VAL A 40 -3.31 -0.34 -3.50
CA VAL A 40 -3.62 -0.62 -2.08
C VAL A 40 -3.65 -2.13 -1.81
N ASP A 41 -4.22 -2.92 -2.70
CA ASP A 41 -4.24 -4.39 -2.57
C ASP A 41 -2.82 -4.99 -2.63
N LEU A 42 -1.99 -4.48 -3.50
CA LEU A 42 -0.65 -5.01 -3.76
C LEU A 42 0.43 -4.57 -2.76
N HIS A 43 0.19 -3.60 -1.86
CA HIS A 43 1.27 -3.06 -1.03
C HIS A 43 1.89 -4.07 -0.07
N VAL A 44 1.10 -5.03 0.43
CA VAL A 44 1.60 -6.15 1.27
C VAL A 44 2.41 -7.12 0.43
N THR A 45 1.91 -7.47 -0.76
CA THR A 45 2.63 -8.35 -1.69
C THR A 45 3.97 -7.73 -2.12
N ALA A 46 4.00 -6.41 -2.37
CA ALA A 46 5.23 -5.68 -2.67
C ALA A 46 6.25 -5.75 -1.52
N LYS A 47 5.82 -5.62 -0.26
CA LYS A 47 6.68 -5.80 0.91
C LYS A 47 7.27 -7.21 0.96
N ARG A 48 6.44 -8.23 0.80
CA ARG A 48 6.84 -9.64 0.79
C ARG A 48 7.81 -9.94 -0.36
N TYR A 49 7.55 -9.37 -1.54
CA TYR A 49 8.46 -9.48 -2.69
C TYR A 49 9.84 -8.91 -2.39
N LEU A 50 9.92 -7.68 -1.84
CA LEU A 50 11.19 -7.06 -1.49
C LEU A 50 11.98 -7.87 -0.45
N VAL A 51 11.31 -8.40 0.57
CA VAL A 51 11.96 -9.31 1.56
C VAL A 51 12.49 -10.57 0.89
N THR A 52 11.83 -11.06 -0.15
CA THR A 52 12.24 -12.28 -0.86
C THR A 52 13.49 -12.07 -1.72
N ILE A 53 13.58 -10.91 -2.40
CA ILE A 53 14.68 -10.66 -3.36
C ILE A 53 15.87 -9.92 -2.76
N ASP A 54 15.70 -9.23 -1.63
CA ASP A 54 16.76 -8.48 -0.95
C ASP A 54 16.87 -8.92 0.53
N PRO A 55 17.84 -9.78 0.88
CA PRO A 55 18.02 -10.24 2.26
C PRO A 55 18.23 -9.11 3.28
N GLN A 56 18.78 -7.97 2.84
CA GLN A 56 19.01 -6.82 3.73
C GLN A 56 17.74 -5.97 3.91
N TYR A 57 16.74 -6.10 3.03
CA TYR A 57 15.52 -5.30 3.12
C TYR A 57 14.78 -5.52 4.45
N ARG A 58 14.72 -6.76 4.94
CA ARG A 58 14.10 -7.09 6.23
C ARG A 58 14.71 -6.30 7.39
N THR A 59 16.02 -6.09 7.39
CA THR A 59 16.72 -5.36 8.47
C THR A 59 16.39 -3.86 8.47
N ARG A 60 16.01 -3.31 7.31
CA ARG A 60 15.63 -1.90 7.15
C ARG A 60 14.16 -1.63 7.46
N LEU A 61 13.34 -2.66 7.61
CA LEU A 61 11.93 -2.51 7.99
C LEU A 61 11.78 -1.93 9.40
N SER A 62 10.78 -1.08 9.60
CA SER A 62 10.36 -0.67 10.95
C SER A 62 9.92 -1.87 11.80
N ASN A 63 9.92 -1.72 13.13
CA ASN A 63 9.48 -2.79 14.02
C ASN A 63 8.05 -3.26 13.70
N VAL A 64 7.14 -2.33 13.46
CA VAL A 64 5.75 -2.64 13.09
C VAL A 64 5.69 -3.39 11.76
N SER A 65 6.46 -2.95 10.74
CA SER A 65 6.49 -3.64 9.44
C SER A 65 7.06 -5.06 9.53
N ARG A 66 8.02 -5.31 10.44
CA ARG A 66 8.54 -6.67 10.70
C ARG A 66 7.52 -7.56 11.40
N GLN A 67 6.83 -7.04 12.42
CA GLN A 67 5.79 -7.79 13.13
C GLN A 67 4.64 -8.17 12.19
N THR A 68 4.15 -7.23 11.40
CA THR A 68 3.06 -7.50 10.46
C THR A 68 3.48 -8.43 9.33
N LEU A 69 4.77 -8.44 8.93
CA LEU A 69 5.27 -9.34 7.90
C LEU A 69 5.03 -10.82 8.25
N ALA A 70 5.27 -11.21 9.52
CA ALA A 70 5.09 -12.58 9.97
C ALA A 70 3.64 -13.07 9.81
N VAL A 71 2.66 -12.23 10.18
CA VAL A 71 1.23 -12.57 10.02
C VAL A 71 0.73 -12.46 8.58
N GLN A 72 1.45 -11.73 7.73
CA GLN A 72 1.12 -11.55 6.31
C GLN A 72 1.72 -12.63 5.40
N GLY A 73 2.38 -13.65 5.96
CA GLY A 73 2.90 -14.79 5.21
C GLY A 73 4.37 -14.68 4.78
N ASP A 74 5.12 -13.73 5.36
CA ASP A 74 6.58 -13.57 5.19
C ASP A 74 7.03 -13.48 3.71
N MET A 75 7.93 -14.33 3.25
CA MET A 75 8.46 -14.34 1.88
C MET A 75 7.44 -14.87 0.87
N LEU A 76 7.54 -14.43 -0.39
CA LEU A 76 6.76 -14.99 -1.49
C LEU A 76 7.39 -16.29 -2.00
N GLY A 77 6.54 -17.28 -2.27
CA GLY A 77 6.94 -18.46 -3.03
C GLY A 77 7.29 -18.12 -4.48
N PRO A 78 7.98 -19.04 -5.20
CA PRO A 78 8.37 -18.79 -6.61
C PRO A 78 7.19 -18.49 -7.52
N GLY A 79 6.04 -19.16 -7.36
CA GLY A 79 4.83 -18.95 -8.14
C GLY A 79 4.23 -17.57 -7.89
N ASP A 80 4.01 -17.21 -6.61
CA ASP A 80 3.45 -15.91 -6.22
C ASP A 80 4.34 -14.75 -6.69
N ARG A 81 5.67 -14.96 -6.66
CA ARG A 81 6.63 -13.97 -7.15
C ARG A 81 6.52 -13.76 -8.66
N ALA A 82 6.41 -14.86 -9.42
CA ALA A 82 6.22 -14.79 -10.86
C ALA A 82 4.90 -14.10 -11.23
N GLU A 83 3.82 -14.44 -10.54
CA GLU A 83 2.52 -13.80 -10.72
C GLU A 83 2.57 -12.30 -10.41
N PHE A 84 3.19 -11.91 -9.31
CA PHE A 84 3.33 -10.51 -8.94
C PHE A 84 4.03 -9.68 -10.03
N VAL A 85 5.18 -10.14 -10.56
CA VAL A 85 5.92 -9.39 -11.58
C VAL A 85 5.28 -9.45 -12.97
N ALA A 86 4.39 -10.40 -13.22
CA ALA A 86 3.59 -10.44 -14.44
C ALA A 86 2.41 -9.47 -14.43
N GLY A 87 2.00 -8.99 -13.26
CA GLY A 87 0.89 -8.04 -13.10
C GLY A 87 1.23 -6.65 -13.63
N PRO A 88 0.22 -5.85 -14.04
CA PRO A 88 0.47 -4.54 -14.67
C PRO A 88 0.95 -3.44 -13.71
N LEU A 89 0.74 -3.60 -12.40
CA LEU A 89 0.99 -2.57 -11.37
C LEU A 89 2.20 -2.88 -10.46
N TRP A 90 2.97 -3.93 -10.74
CA TRP A 90 4.02 -4.37 -9.82
C TRP A 90 5.11 -3.32 -9.57
N ARG A 91 5.50 -2.55 -10.59
CA ARG A 91 6.52 -1.49 -10.45
C ARG A 91 6.03 -0.35 -9.56
N GLU A 92 4.79 0.08 -9.78
CA GLU A 92 4.15 1.13 -8.99
C GLU A 92 3.89 0.66 -7.55
N ALA A 93 3.54 -0.61 -7.35
CA ALA A 93 3.40 -1.20 -6.02
C ALA A 93 4.73 -1.22 -5.27
N LEU A 94 5.85 -1.52 -5.94
CA LEU A 94 7.19 -1.41 -5.34
C LEU A 94 7.56 0.04 -5.03
N ALA A 95 7.22 0.98 -5.91
CA ALA A 95 7.47 2.41 -5.68
C ALA A 95 6.66 2.92 -4.48
N LEU A 96 5.38 2.54 -4.39
CA LEU A 96 4.53 2.83 -3.23
C LEU A 96 5.14 2.29 -1.94
N ARG A 97 5.57 1.02 -1.94
CA ARG A 97 6.16 0.39 -0.77
C ARG A 97 7.44 1.10 -0.30
N ARG A 98 8.32 1.47 -1.23
CA ARG A 98 9.54 2.22 -0.91
C ARG A 98 9.23 3.61 -0.34
N ALA A 99 8.22 4.28 -0.89
CA ALA A 99 7.77 5.58 -0.37
C ALA A 99 7.21 5.45 1.06
N ASP A 100 6.44 4.38 1.35
CA ASP A 100 5.95 4.08 2.70
C ASP A 100 7.10 3.83 3.69
N ASP A 101 8.11 3.07 3.30
CA ASP A 101 9.30 2.83 4.14
C ASP A 101 10.08 4.13 4.42
N MET A 102 10.24 4.99 3.42
CA MET A 102 10.87 6.29 3.58
C MET A 102 10.07 7.21 4.50
N ALA A 103 8.75 7.21 4.40
CA ALA A 103 7.86 8.01 5.24
C ALA A 103 7.91 7.62 6.73
N LYS A 104 8.32 6.39 7.04
CA LYS A 104 8.51 5.88 8.40
C LYS A 104 9.85 6.27 9.02
N THR A 105 10.70 7.02 8.31
CA THR A 105 11.96 7.52 8.84
C THR A 105 11.68 8.58 9.92
N ALA A 106 12.27 8.37 11.11
CA ALA A 106 12.08 9.30 12.23
C ALA A 106 12.54 10.71 11.87
N GLY A 107 11.72 11.71 12.23
CA GLY A 107 12.02 13.12 11.98
C GLY A 107 11.65 13.63 10.58
N LEU A 108 11.12 12.78 9.69
CA LEU A 108 10.62 13.22 8.40
C LEU A 108 9.43 14.19 8.59
N ARG A 109 9.59 15.44 8.15
CA ARG A 109 8.51 16.43 8.16
C ARG A 109 7.65 16.23 6.92
N ILE A 110 6.41 15.82 7.11
CA ILE A 110 5.40 15.78 6.04
C ILE A 110 4.50 17.00 6.18
N GLY A 111 4.04 17.52 5.05
CA GLY A 111 3.07 18.62 5.04
C GLY A 111 1.74 18.21 5.69
N PRO A 112 0.98 19.18 6.23
CA PRO A 112 -0.31 18.89 6.86
C PRO A 112 -1.30 18.30 5.85
N LEU A 113 -2.24 17.50 6.34
CA LEU A 113 -3.18 16.74 5.53
C LEU A 113 -4.00 17.59 4.55
N HIS A 114 -4.31 18.85 4.92
CA HIS A 114 -5.09 19.75 4.05
C HIS A 114 -4.40 20.08 2.72
N GLN A 115 -3.08 19.94 2.63
CA GLN A 115 -2.34 20.14 1.36
C GLN A 115 -2.69 19.07 0.32
N TRP A 116 -3.19 17.94 0.75
CA TRP A 116 -3.59 16.83 -0.13
C TRP A 116 -5.04 16.91 -0.60
N ARG A 117 -5.82 17.86 -0.03
CA ARG A 117 -7.25 17.99 -0.32
C ARG A 117 -7.52 18.21 -1.81
N SER A 118 -6.82 19.16 -2.44
CA SER A 118 -6.99 19.43 -3.88
C SER A 118 -6.69 18.22 -4.75
N THR A 119 -5.65 17.45 -4.40
CA THR A 119 -5.29 16.23 -5.13
C THR A 119 -6.36 15.13 -4.93
N LEU A 120 -6.93 15.01 -3.74
CA LEU A 120 -8.02 14.07 -3.46
C LEU A 120 -9.27 14.46 -4.24
N ASP A 121 -9.63 15.74 -4.23
CA ASP A 121 -10.79 16.28 -4.96
C ASP A 121 -10.62 16.07 -6.48
N GLU A 122 -9.43 16.33 -7.04
CA GLU A 122 -9.14 16.10 -8.46
C GLU A 122 -9.31 14.62 -8.84
N VAL A 123 -8.80 13.70 -8.02
CA VAL A 123 -8.94 12.26 -8.27
C VAL A 123 -10.41 11.84 -8.15
N ALA A 124 -11.13 12.32 -7.14
CA ALA A 124 -12.54 12.01 -6.93
C ALA A 124 -13.42 12.53 -8.10
N HIS A 125 -13.15 13.74 -8.60
CA HIS A 125 -13.83 14.28 -9.80
C HIS A 125 -13.55 13.45 -11.05
N ARG A 126 -12.32 13.03 -11.27
CA ARG A 126 -11.93 12.20 -12.43
C ARG A 126 -12.69 10.88 -12.49
N PHE A 127 -13.07 10.33 -11.36
CA PHE A 127 -13.85 9.08 -11.27
C PHE A 127 -15.35 9.29 -11.04
N GLY A 128 -15.85 10.54 -11.18
CA GLY A 128 -17.28 10.86 -11.12
C GLY A 128 -17.95 10.68 -9.75
N ILE A 129 -17.14 10.68 -8.68
CA ILE A 129 -17.62 10.43 -7.31
C ILE A 129 -18.14 11.71 -6.67
N ILE A 130 -17.63 12.87 -7.09
CA ILE A 130 -18.11 14.19 -6.70
C ILE A 130 -18.63 14.86 -7.97
N ALA A 131 -19.92 15.18 -8.00
CA ALA A 131 -20.49 16.05 -9.05
C ALA A 131 -19.86 17.43 -8.90
N GLY A 132 -19.39 17.98 -10.02
CA GLY A 132 -18.86 19.34 -10.08
C GLY A 132 -19.92 20.38 -9.69
#